data_55062ab6e49227f529981ef47e79ff6d
#
_entry.id   55062ab6e49227f529981ef47e79ff6d
#
_cell.length_a   1.000
_cell.length_b   1.000
_cell.length_c   1.000
_cell.angle_alpha   90.00
_cell.angle_beta   90.00
_cell.angle_gamma   90.00
#
_symmetry.space_group_name_H-M   'P 1'
#
loop_
_entity.id
_entity.type
_entity.pdbx_description
1 polymer ?
#
loop_
_entity_poly.entity_id
_entity_poly.type
_entity_poly.pdbx_seq_one_letter_code
_entity_poly.pdbx_strand_id
1 'polypeptide(L)'
;MSVRLSVNMAPAIATCARHASGAGCAMFLLQTWIASCAGPVAAALQALGFALMARAILRGDVHPNQFSWLIWSVVATLAAASSWRAGATGPLAGAAMNALGCIAILFLALRHGSFLHNRGDAVCLAMAAIGVVGWLVTDDPAVGLILFLAADASGAIPTIRNVLVDPARESVAGWAVLALAGLAAVLSVEVQQWRWSWNGFGHWGGAVYVALVNLAVSASIVLVRLSRAAPARMDADGRI
;
A
#
# COMPACT_ATOMS: atom_id res chain seq x y z
N MET A 1 -1.88 -11.76 27.69
CA MET A 1 -2.37 -12.58 26.59
C MET A 1 -1.21 -12.82 25.61
N SER A 2 -0.54 -13.99 25.74
CA SER A 2 0.67 -14.30 24.94
C SER A 2 0.21 -14.81 23.56
N VAL A 3 0.36 -13.98 22.52
CA VAL A 3 0.16 -14.41 21.15
C VAL A 3 1.36 -15.29 20.78
N ARG A 4 1.21 -16.60 20.85
CA ARG A 4 2.19 -17.52 20.25
C ARG A 4 2.03 -17.45 18.74
N LEU A 5 2.92 -16.72 18.07
CA LEU A 5 3.15 -16.83 16.64
C LEU A 5 3.79 -18.21 16.35
N SER A 6 2.97 -19.25 16.30
CA SER A 6 3.44 -20.58 15.90
C SER A 6 3.48 -20.62 14.37
N VAL A 7 4.64 -20.31 13.81
CA VAL A 7 4.92 -20.58 12.40
C VAL A 7 4.96 -22.10 12.20
N ASN A 8 3.96 -22.65 11.49
CA ASN A 8 3.93 -24.08 11.20
C ASN A 8 4.90 -24.41 10.05
N MET A 9 6.16 -24.69 10.39
CA MET A 9 7.22 -25.04 9.44
C MET A 9 7.18 -26.53 8.99
N ALA A 10 6.30 -27.34 9.54
CA ALA A 10 6.27 -28.77 9.27
C ALA A 10 6.11 -29.12 7.77
N PRO A 11 5.24 -28.46 6.97
CA PRO A 11 5.14 -28.74 5.54
C PRO A 11 6.42 -28.38 4.77
N ALA A 12 7.07 -27.27 5.15
CA ALA A 12 8.28 -26.79 4.51
C ALA A 12 9.46 -27.76 4.77
N ILE A 13 9.60 -28.25 6.01
CA ILE A 13 10.60 -29.23 6.39
C ILE A 13 10.39 -30.56 5.63
N ALA A 14 9.14 -31.03 5.51
CA ALA A 14 8.81 -32.23 4.77
C ALA A 14 9.11 -32.14 3.27
N THR A 15 8.91 -30.93 2.68
CA THR A 15 9.24 -30.68 1.27
C THR A 15 10.76 -30.63 1.07
N CYS A 16 11.47 -30.01 1.99
CA CYS A 16 12.92 -29.91 1.97
C CYS A 16 13.60 -31.29 2.04
N ALA A 17 13.14 -32.14 2.92
CA ALA A 17 13.68 -33.51 3.10
C ALA A 17 13.54 -34.39 1.84
N ARG A 18 12.60 -34.04 0.94
CA ARG A 18 12.33 -34.83 -0.28
C ARG A 18 13.08 -34.34 -1.53
N HIS A 19 13.48 -33.07 -1.60
CA HIS A 19 13.84 -32.45 -2.88
C HIS A 19 15.12 -31.61 -2.92
N ALA A 20 15.82 -31.38 -1.80
CA ALA A 20 16.96 -30.47 -1.79
C ALA A 20 18.22 -31.03 -1.09
N SER A 21 19.39 -30.74 -1.66
CA SER A 21 20.70 -30.89 -1.00
C SER A 21 20.90 -29.77 0.05
N GLY A 22 21.63 -30.02 1.12
CA GLY A 22 21.73 -29.24 2.35
C GLY A 22 21.63 -27.69 2.25
N ALA A 23 22.39 -27.04 1.35
CA ALA A 23 22.36 -25.56 1.21
C ALA A 23 21.05 -25.02 0.61
N GLY A 24 20.48 -25.71 -0.38
CA GLY A 24 19.19 -25.31 -0.99
C GLY A 24 18.02 -25.43 -0.01
N CYS A 25 18.07 -26.46 0.86
CA CYS A 25 17.09 -26.65 1.91
C CYS A 25 17.15 -25.53 2.97
N ALA A 26 18.32 -25.16 3.43
CA ALA A 26 18.49 -24.09 4.42
C ALA A 26 17.97 -22.74 3.88
N MET A 27 18.27 -22.42 2.62
CA MET A 27 17.79 -21.19 1.98
C MET A 27 16.26 -21.19 1.84
N PHE A 28 15.66 -22.30 1.43
CA PHE A 28 14.20 -22.43 1.31
C PHE A 28 13.51 -22.27 2.67
N LEU A 29 14.01 -22.90 3.74
CA LEU A 29 13.46 -22.79 5.08
C LEU A 29 13.58 -21.36 5.62
N LEU A 30 14.72 -20.68 5.40
CA LEU A 30 14.92 -19.31 5.79
C LEU A 30 13.92 -18.37 5.10
N GLN A 31 13.70 -18.53 3.79
CA GLN A 31 12.77 -17.73 3.02
C GLN A 31 11.32 -17.95 3.46
N THR A 32 10.92 -19.21 3.71
CA THR A 32 9.58 -19.52 4.24
C THR A 32 9.38 -18.92 5.62
N TRP A 33 10.40 -18.95 6.47
CA TRP A 33 10.36 -18.32 7.79
C TRP A 33 10.22 -16.78 7.68
N ILE A 34 11.02 -16.13 6.83
CA ILE A 34 10.93 -14.68 6.57
C ILE A 34 9.53 -14.34 6.08
N ALA A 35 8.98 -15.04 5.09
CA ALA A 35 7.65 -14.78 4.54
C ALA A 35 6.56 -14.90 5.62
N SER A 36 6.67 -15.89 6.49
CA SER A 36 5.71 -16.12 7.58
C SER A 36 5.73 -15.01 8.65
N CYS A 37 6.90 -14.43 8.91
CA CYS A 37 7.05 -13.33 9.87
C CYS A 37 6.69 -11.97 9.24
N ALA A 38 6.97 -11.78 7.96
CA ALA A 38 6.81 -10.50 7.27
C ALA A 38 5.34 -10.07 7.14
N GLY A 39 4.41 -11.01 6.95
CA GLY A 39 2.98 -10.72 6.86
C GLY A 39 2.41 -10.01 8.10
N PRO A 40 2.56 -10.60 9.32
CA PRO A 40 2.16 -9.94 10.56
C PRO A 40 2.88 -8.59 10.80
N VAL A 41 4.16 -8.49 10.44
CA VAL A 41 4.92 -7.23 10.52
C VAL A 41 4.33 -6.18 9.59
N ALA A 42 3.99 -6.55 8.35
CA ALA A 42 3.34 -5.65 7.41
C ALA A 42 2.00 -5.13 7.95
N ALA A 43 1.16 -6.01 8.52
CA ALA A 43 -0.11 -5.60 9.11
C ALA A 43 0.07 -4.67 10.32
N ALA A 44 1.05 -4.93 11.18
CA ALA A 44 1.38 -4.07 12.32
C ALA A 44 1.88 -2.69 11.88
N LEU A 45 2.74 -2.65 10.86
CA LEU A 45 3.22 -1.39 10.26
C LEU A 45 2.08 -0.62 9.59
N GLN A 46 1.16 -1.30 8.90
CA GLN A 46 -0.05 -0.65 8.34
C GLN A 46 -0.88 -0.01 9.44
N ALA A 47 -1.17 -0.74 10.53
CA ALA A 47 -1.91 -0.20 11.67
C ALA A 47 -1.21 1.03 12.27
N LEU A 48 0.10 0.97 12.43
CA LEU A 48 0.91 2.10 12.91
C LEU A 48 0.86 3.29 11.94
N GLY A 49 1.02 3.06 10.65
CA GLY A 49 0.97 4.12 9.62
C GLY A 49 -0.37 4.85 9.61
N PHE A 50 -1.48 4.09 9.63
CA PHE A 50 -2.82 4.67 9.73
C PHE A 50 -3.04 5.40 11.06
N ALA A 51 -2.54 4.87 12.19
CA ALA A 51 -2.64 5.55 13.48
C ALA A 51 -1.87 6.88 13.51
N LEU A 52 -0.68 6.93 12.93
CA LEU A 52 0.11 8.16 12.80
C LEU A 52 -0.61 9.19 11.92
N MET A 53 -1.20 8.75 10.82
CA MET A 53 -1.97 9.60 9.93
C MET A 53 -3.24 10.13 10.64
N ALA A 54 -4.01 9.26 11.28
CA ALA A 54 -5.19 9.64 12.03
C ALA A 54 -4.86 10.66 13.14
N ARG A 55 -3.77 10.43 13.87
CA ARG A 55 -3.29 11.38 14.90
C ARG A 55 -2.96 12.75 14.31
N ALA A 56 -2.28 12.80 13.16
CA ALA A 56 -1.94 14.06 12.49
C ALA A 56 -3.20 14.81 12.03
N ILE A 57 -4.20 14.09 11.48
CA ILE A 57 -5.50 14.66 11.10
C ILE A 57 -6.25 15.23 12.31
N LEU A 58 -6.35 14.46 13.40
CA LEU A 58 -7.05 14.86 14.62
C LEU A 58 -6.40 16.06 15.33
N ARG A 59 -5.11 16.28 15.12
CA ARG A 59 -4.39 17.46 15.60
C ARG A 59 -4.56 18.68 14.70
N GLY A 60 -5.12 18.52 13.51
CA GLY A 60 -5.20 19.56 12.50
C GLY A 60 -3.87 19.83 11.77
N ASP A 61 -2.87 18.93 11.94
CA ASP A 61 -1.56 19.09 11.30
C ASP A 61 -1.61 18.80 9.79
N VAL A 62 -2.58 17.96 9.34
CA VAL A 62 -2.73 17.54 7.94
C VAL A 62 -4.20 17.54 7.52
N HIS A 63 -4.45 17.74 6.21
CA HIS A 63 -5.78 17.78 5.60
C HIS A 63 -5.82 16.92 4.34
N PRO A 64 -6.01 15.58 4.48
CA PRO A 64 -5.94 14.64 3.36
C PRO A 64 -7.07 14.87 2.36
N ASN A 65 -6.83 14.47 1.10
CA ASN A 65 -7.83 14.58 0.04
C ASN A 65 -8.93 13.52 0.20
N GLN A 66 -10.18 13.94 0.28
CA GLN A 66 -11.33 13.06 0.49
C GLN A 66 -11.55 12.07 -0.66
N PHE A 67 -11.32 12.49 -1.91
CA PHE A 67 -11.51 11.62 -3.09
C PHE A 67 -10.51 10.47 -3.12
N SER A 68 -9.23 10.73 -2.79
CA SER A 68 -8.23 9.67 -2.68
C SER A 68 -8.65 8.60 -1.67
N TRP A 69 -9.06 9.03 -0.49
CA TRP A 69 -9.46 8.10 0.58
C TRP A 69 -10.77 7.39 0.29
N LEU A 70 -11.69 8.00 -0.46
CA LEU A 70 -12.89 7.33 -0.95
C LEU A 70 -12.52 6.20 -1.93
N ILE A 71 -11.69 6.48 -2.92
CA ILE A 71 -11.22 5.50 -3.90
C ILE A 71 -10.52 4.34 -3.18
N TRP A 72 -9.54 4.65 -2.32
CA TRP A 72 -8.79 3.61 -1.60
C TRP A 72 -9.63 2.80 -0.63
N SER A 73 -10.65 3.40 0.01
CA SER A 73 -11.57 2.65 0.88
C SER A 73 -12.38 1.61 0.10
N VAL A 74 -12.88 1.97 -1.08
CA VAL A 74 -13.62 1.05 -1.95
C VAL A 74 -12.69 -0.05 -2.44
N VAL A 75 -11.54 0.32 -3.01
CA VAL A 75 -10.57 -0.61 -3.60
C VAL A 75 -10.02 -1.58 -2.53
N ALA A 76 -9.62 -1.08 -1.36
CA ALA A 76 -9.11 -1.92 -0.28
C ALA A 76 -10.18 -2.88 0.28
N THR A 77 -11.44 -2.43 0.37
CA THR A 77 -12.55 -3.30 0.80
C THR A 77 -12.79 -4.43 -0.18
N LEU A 78 -12.77 -4.15 -1.48
CA LEU A 78 -12.90 -5.16 -2.52
C LEU A 78 -11.72 -6.14 -2.51
N ALA A 79 -10.49 -5.65 -2.27
CA ALA A 79 -9.32 -6.51 -2.12
C ALA A 79 -9.45 -7.46 -0.91
N ALA A 80 -9.90 -6.96 0.24
CA ALA A 80 -10.14 -7.76 1.42
C ALA A 80 -11.24 -8.82 1.19
N ALA A 81 -12.35 -8.43 0.56
CA ALA A 81 -13.44 -9.33 0.21
C ALA A 81 -12.99 -10.43 -0.78
N SER A 82 -12.14 -10.08 -1.76
CA SER A 82 -11.56 -11.04 -2.70
C SER A 82 -10.64 -12.03 -2.01
N SER A 83 -9.77 -11.54 -1.11
CA SER A 83 -8.88 -12.40 -0.31
C SER A 83 -9.68 -13.37 0.57
N TRP A 84 -10.77 -12.89 1.17
CA TRP A 84 -11.67 -13.75 1.93
C TRP A 84 -12.30 -14.86 1.06
N ARG A 85 -12.87 -14.49 -0.09
CA ARG A 85 -13.50 -15.45 -1.02
C ARG A 85 -12.51 -16.48 -1.56
N ALA A 86 -11.25 -16.08 -1.75
CA ALA A 86 -10.17 -16.97 -2.18
C ALA A 86 -9.66 -17.90 -1.05
N GLY A 87 -10.16 -17.77 0.18
CA GLY A 87 -9.67 -18.55 1.33
C GLY A 87 -8.25 -18.22 1.76
N ALA A 88 -7.75 -17.04 1.37
CA ALA A 88 -6.37 -16.62 1.65
C ALA A 88 -6.22 -16.16 3.10
N THR A 89 -5.89 -17.05 4.02
CA THR A 89 -5.80 -16.73 5.46
C THR A 89 -4.63 -15.80 5.81
N GLY A 90 -3.48 -15.95 5.16
CA GLY A 90 -2.29 -15.14 5.42
C GLY A 90 -2.43 -13.68 4.94
N PRO A 91 -2.71 -13.43 3.65
CA PRO A 91 -2.91 -12.10 3.10
C PRO A 91 -4.14 -11.37 3.63
N LEU A 92 -5.17 -12.12 4.10
CA LEU A 92 -6.43 -11.55 4.58
C LEU A 92 -6.23 -10.55 5.73
N ALA A 93 -5.37 -10.85 6.69
CA ALA A 93 -5.13 -9.95 7.82
C ALA A 93 -4.59 -8.59 7.38
N GLY A 94 -3.63 -8.58 6.44
CA GLY A 94 -3.08 -7.36 5.85
C GLY A 94 -4.12 -6.60 5.03
N ALA A 95 -4.87 -7.30 4.16
CA ALA A 95 -5.92 -6.69 3.34
C ALA A 95 -7.05 -6.09 4.19
N ALA A 96 -7.49 -6.79 5.24
CA ALA A 96 -8.50 -6.30 6.17
C ALA A 96 -7.99 -5.06 6.95
N MET A 97 -6.74 -5.09 7.41
CA MET A 97 -6.13 -3.94 8.10
C MET A 97 -6.04 -2.73 7.17
N ASN A 98 -5.66 -2.93 5.91
CA ASN A 98 -5.64 -1.86 4.90
C ASN A 98 -7.04 -1.28 4.68
N ALA A 99 -8.06 -2.12 4.48
CA ALA A 99 -9.44 -1.67 4.29
C ALA A 99 -9.96 -0.86 5.49
N LEU A 100 -9.77 -1.38 6.72
CA LEU A 100 -10.18 -0.70 7.94
C LEU A 100 -9.44 0.64 8.11
N GLY A 101 -8.15 0.67 7.81
CA GLY A 101 -7.34 1.88 7.86
C GLY A 101 -7.82 2.93 6.85
N CYS A 102 -8.03 2.56 5.59
CA CYS A 102 -8.53 3.47 4.56
C CYS A 102 -9.92 4.03 4.92
N ILE A 103 -10.84 3.19 5.40
CA ILE A 103 -12.16 3.60 5.86
C ILE A 103 -12.06 4.58 7.04
N ALA A 104 -11.22 4.28 8.03
CA ALA A 104 -11.02 5.17 9.17
C ALA A 104 -10.48 6.55 8.76
N ILE A 105 -9.48 6.59 7.86
CA ILE A 105 -8.96 7.84 7.34
C ILE A 105 -9.98 8.56 6.45
N LEU A 106 -10.79 7.85 5.66
CA LEU A 106 -11.90 8.46 4.92
C LEU A 106 -12.86 9.20 5.87
N PHE A 107 -13.31 8.57 6.96
CA PHE A 107 -14.18 9.24 7.93
C PHE A 107 -13.53 10.49 8.55
N LEU A 108 -12.25 10.44 8.84
CA LEU A 108 -11.51 11.61 9.33
C LEU A 108 -11.37 12.67 8.23
N ALA A 109 -11.06 12.27 7.00
CA ALA A 109 -10.95 13.17 5.85
C ALA A 109 -12.28 13.87 5.53
N LEU A 110 -13.41 13.20 5.67
CA LEU A 110 -14.74 13.81 5.51
C LEU A 110 -15.02 14.91 6.55
N ARG A 111 -14.41 14.84 7.74
CA ARG A 111 -14.59 15.83 8.81
C ARG A 111 -13.51 16.90 8.83
N HIS A 112 -12.29 16.55 8.51
CA HIS A 112 -11.10 17.40 8.72
C HIS A 112 -10.27 17.60 7.45
N GLY A 113 -10.60 16.88 6.36
CA GLY A 113 -9.85 16.90 5.11
C GLY A 113 -10.15 18.11 4.23
N SER A 114 -9.39 18.22 3.14
CA SER A 114 -9.59 19.23 2.13
C SER A 114 -10.58 18.75 1.06
N PHE A 115 -11.61 19.52 0.82
CA PHE A 115 -12.52 19.35 -0.31
C PHE A 115 -12.07 20.26 -1.45
N LEU A 116 -10.95 19.93 -2.08
CA LEU A 116 -10.54 20.59 -3.31
C LEU A 116 -11.32 19.98 -4.48
N HIS A 117 -12.56 20.44 -4.66
CA HIS A 117 -13.37 20.01 -5.79
C HIS A 117 -12.83 20.64 -7.07
N ASN A 118 -12.21 19.82 -7.92
CA ASN A 118 -11.90 20.22 -9.28
C ASN A 118 -12.25 19.11 -10.28
N ARG A 119 -12.26 19.49 -11.57
CA ARG A 119 -12.57 18.54 -12.66
C ARG A 119 -11.63 17.34 -12.69
N GLY A 120 -10.37 17.52 -12.29
CA GLY A 120 -9.38 16.43 -12.21
C GLY A 120 -9.76 15.36 -11.20
N ASP A 121 -10.34 15.72 -10.04
CA ASP A 121 -10.76 14.74 -9.02
C ASP A 121 -11.94 13.90 -9.52
N ALA A 122 -12.88 14.52 -10.24
CA ALA A 122 -13.99 13.82 -10.88
C ALA A 122 -13.50 12.82 -11.95
N VAL A 123 -12.49 13.21 -12.73
CA VAL A 123 -11.85 12.30 -13.70
C VAL A 123 -11.19 11.11 -13.00
N CYS A 124 -10.43 11.34 -11.91
CA CYS A 124 -9.82 10.26 -11.14
C CYS A 124 -10.87 9.30 -10.57
N LEU A 125 -11.99 9.84 -10.05
CA LEU A 125 -13.08 9.01 -9.54
C LEU A 125 -13.75 8.19 -10.66
N ALA A 126 -13.95 8.77 -11.84
CA ALA A 126 -14.48 8.05 -12.99
C ALA A 126 -13.52 6.94 -13.46
N MET A 127 -12.20 7.21 -13.52
CA MET A 127 -11.18 6.21 -13.83
C MET A 127 -11.18 5.06 -12.81
N ALA A 128 -11.28 5.38 -11.51
CA ALA A 128 -11.40 4.39 -10.46
C ALA A 128 -12.65 3.52 -10.64
N ALA A 129 -13.80 4.15 -10.92
CA ALA A 129 -15.05 3.41 -11.16
C ALA A 129 -14.94 2.46 -12.37
N ILE A 130 -14.37 2.92 -13.48
CA ILE A 130 -14.13 2.09 -14.66
C ILE A 130 -13.20 0.92 -14.33
N GLY A 131 -12.11 1.16 -13.59
CA GLY A 131 -11.18 0.11 -13.15
C GLY A 131 -11.84 -0.92 -12.25
N VAL A 132 -12.65 -0.49 -11.29
CA VAL A 132 -13.40 -1.37 -10.40
C VAL A 132 -14.45 -2.20 -11.15
N VAL A 133 -15.22 -1.57 -12.04
CA VAL A 133 -16.21 -2.28 -12.87
C VAL A 133 -15.49 -3.29 -13.79
N GLY A 134 -14.42 -2.88 -14.47
CA GLY A 134 -13.62 -3.77 -15.31
C GLY A 134 -13.08 -4.97 -14.54
N TRP A 135 -12.59 -4.75 -13.30
CA TRP A 135 -12.15 -5.84 -12.42
C TRP A 135 -13.29 -6.79 -12.04
N LEU A 136 -14.49 -6.27 -11.79
CA LEU A 136 -15.65 -7.09 -11.40
C LEU A 136 -16.17 -7.96 -12.54
N VAL A 137 -15.98 -7.55 -13.81
CA VAL A 137 -16.52 -8.25 -14.98
C VAL A 137 -15.48 -9.12 -15.70
N THR A 138 -14.22 -9.08 -15.31
CA THR A 138 -13.17 -9.90 -15.93
C THR A 138 -13.06 -11.25 -15.25
N ASP A 139 -12.91 -12.32 -16.05
CA ASP A 139 -12.63 -13.67 -15.56
C ASP A 139 -11.12 -13.96 -15.49
N ASP A 140 -10.27 -13.08 -16.06
CA ASP A 140 -8.81 -13.22 -16.01
C ASP A 140 -8.25 -12.53 -14.76
N PRO A 141 -7.64 -13.28 -13.81
CA PRO A 141 -7.14 -12.70 -12.55
C PRO A 141 -6.05 -11.64 -12.74
N ALA A 142 -5.21 -11.76 -13.77
CA ALA A 142 -4.12 -10.81 -14.01
C ALA A 142 -4.64 -9.52 -14.67
N VAL A 143 -5.58 -9.62 -15.61
CA VAL A 143 -6.29 -8.46 -16.15
C VAL A 143 -7.05 -7.75 -15.02
N GLY A 144 -7.75 -8.53 -14.20
CA GLY A 144 -8.46 -8.01 -13.02
C GLY A 144 -7.53 -7.25 -12.08
N LEU A 145 -6.34 -7.79 -11.79
CA LEU A 145 -5.35 -7.12 -10.97
C LEU A 145 -4.89 -5.80 -11.60
N ILE A 146 -4.59 -5.77 -12.90
CA ILE A 146 -4.16 -4.53 -13.58
C ILE A 146 -5.24 -3.45 -13.48
N LEU A 147 -6.50 -3.79 -13.70
CA LEU A 147 -7.63 -2.86 -13.60
C LEU A 147 -7.80 -2.36 -12.16
N PHE A 148 -7.66 -3.25 -11.18
CA PHE A 148 -7.67 -2.91 -9.78
C PHE A 148 -6.53 -1.94 -9.41
N LEU A 149 -5.29 -2.21 -9.84
CA LEU A 149 -4.15 -1.35 -9.60
C LEU A 149 -4.31 0.02 -10.28
N ALA A 150 -4.91 0.07 -11.48
CA ALA A 150 -5.21 1.32 -12.17
C ALA A 150 -6.26 2.15 -11.42
N ALA A 151 -7.29 1.50 -10.85
CA ALA A 151 -8.27 2.15 -9.99
C ALA A 151 -7.61 2.74 -8.73
N ASP A 152 -6.76 1.98 -8.07
CA ASP A 152 -6.03 2.41 -6.88
C ASP A 152 -5.06 3.57 -7.21
N ALA A 153 -4.31 3.48 -8.30
CA ALA A 153 -3.40 4.53 -8.76
C ALA A 153 -4.12 5.86 -9.02
N SER A 154 -5.36 5.81 -9.53
CA SER A 154 -6.15 7.01 -9.73
C SER A 154 -6.43 7.77 -8.42
N GLY A 155 -6.49 7.07 -7.29
CA GLY A 155 -6.56 7.66 -5.95
C GLY A 155 -5.28 8.37 -5.51
N ALA A 156 -4.12 7.98 -6.02
CA ALA A 156 -2.85 8.62 -5.69
C ALA A 156 -2.70 10.01 -6.35
N ILE A 157 -3.31 10.23 -7.51
CA ILE A 157 -3.19 11.47 -8.28
C ILE A 157 -3.67 12.70 -7.47
N PRO A 158 -4.88 12.72 -6.87
CA PRO A 158 -5.31 13.84 -6.06
C PRO A 158 -4.43 14.09 -4.84
N THR A 159 -3.93 13.03 -4.20
CA THR A 159 -2.99 13.15 -3.07
C THR A 159 -1.67 13.78 -3.49
N ILE A 160 -1.04 13.29 -4.57
CA ILE A 160 0.22 13.86 -5.09
C ILE A 160 0.02 15.33 -5.48
N ARG A 161 -1.10 15.65 -6.13
CA ARG A 161 -1.42 17.03 -6.46
C ARG A 161 -1.57 17.91 -5.21
N ASN A 162 -2.21 17.42 -4.15
CA ASN A 162 -2.27 18.11 -2.86
C ASN A 162 -0.87 18.40 -2.33
N VAL A 163 0.03 17.42 -2.38
CA VAL A 163 1.44 17.57 -1.96
C VAL A 163 2.15 18.65 -2.76
N LEU A 164 1.94 18.69 -4.08
CA LEU A 164 2.54 19.71 -4.95
C LEU A 164 2.04 21.12 -4.63
N VAL A 165 0.76 21.26 -4.24
CA VAL A 165 0.18 22.54 -3.82
C VAL A 165 0.65 22.93 -2.42
N ASP A 166 0.59 21.98 -1.46
CA ASP A 166 0.97 22.21 -0.08
C ASP A 166 1.40 20.88 0.58
N PRO A 167 2.71 20.64 0.71
CA PRO A 167 3.24 19.41 1.28
C PRO A 167 2.97 19.25 2.78
N ALA A 168 2.48 20.29 3.47
CA ALA A 168 2.08 20.21 4.87
C ALA A 168 0.72 19.52 5.04
N ARG A 169 -0.07 19.37 3.97
CA ARG A 169 -1.39 18.71 4.02
C ARG A 169 -1.33 17.21 4.20
N GLU A 170 -0.15 16.59 4.04
CA GLU A 170 0.03 15.15 4.11
C GLU A 170 1.04 14.74 5.19
N SER A 171 0.79 13.60 5.84
CA SER A 171 1.63 13.06 6.91
C SER A 171 2.82 12.29 6.35
N VAL A 172 4.03 12.88 6.37
CA VAL A 172 5.26 12.17 5.99
C VAL A 172 5.43 10.88 6.80
N ALA A 173 5.25 10.96 8.13
CA ALA A 173 5.44 9.81 9.01
C ALA A 173 4.44 8.68 8.71
N GLY A 174 3.17 9.03 8.48
CA GLY A 174 2.15 8.05 8.10
C GLY A 174 2.51 7.33 6.78
N TRP A 175 2.81 8.08 5.73
CA TRP A 175 3.17 7.53 4.43
C TRP A 175 4.47 6.74 4.43
N ALA A 176 5.49 7.19 5.17
CA ALA A 176 6.76 6.46 5.29
C ALA A 176 6.57 5.09 5.97
N VAL A 177 5.77 5.02 7.03
CA VAL A 177 5.47 3.76 7.71
C VAL A 177 4.61 2.86 6.83
N LEU A 178 3.65 3.40 6.05
CA LEU A 178 2.89 2.63 5.06
C LEU A 178 3.79 2.10 3.92
N ALA A 179 4.81 2.85 3.51
CA ALA A 179 5.82 2.37 2.55
C ALA A 179 6.63 1.19 3.13
N LEU A 180 7.05 1.29 4.40
CA LEU A 180 7.71 0.17 5.10
C LEU A 180 6.80 -1.05 5.23
N ALA A 181 5.51 -0.83 5.48
CA ALA A 181 4.51 -1.90 5.49
C ALA A 181 4.39 -2.58 4.12
N GLY A 182 4.40 -1.81 3.04
CA GLY A 182 4.43 -2.31 1.67
C GLY A 182 5.68 -3.14 1.38
N LEU A 183 6.86 -2.70 1.81
CA LEU A 183 8.11 -3.47 1.69
C LEU A 183 8.05 -4.78 2.48
N ALA A 184 7.52 -4.76 3.71
CA ALA A 184 7.29 -5.97 4.48
C ALA A 184 6.29 -6.92 3.81
N ALA A 185 5.25 -6.39 3.16
CA ALA A 185 4.31 -7.18 2.36
C ALA A 185 4.99 -7.85 1.16
N VAL A 186 5.92 -7.18 0.48
CA VAL A 186 6.74 -7.78 -0.58
C VAL A 186 7.55 -8.97 -0.05
N LEU A 187 8.16 -8.82 1.13
CA LEU A 187 8.92 -9.90 1.76
C LEU A 187 8.03 -11.07 2.24
N SER A 188 6.72 -10.85 2.40
CA SER A 188 5.77 -11.90 2.77
C SER A 188 5.36 -12.79 1.59
N VAL A 189 5.70 -12.42 0.36
CA VAL A 189 5.44 -13.24 -0.82
C VAL A 189 6.42 -14.41 -0.86
N GLU A 190 5.89 -15.63 -0.88
CA GLU A 190 6.72 -16.83 -0.96
C GLU A 190 7.50 -16.88 -2.27
N VAL A 191 8.76 -17.34 -2.19
CA VAL A 191 9.68 -17.38 -3.35
C VAL A 191 9.11 -18.16 -4.53
N GLN A 192 8.35 -19.23 -4.27
CA GLN A 192 7.72 -20.01 -5.34
C GLN A 192 6.67 -19.21 -6.12
N GLN A 193 6.13 -18.14 -5.56
CA GLN A 193 5.16 -17.26 -6.17
C GLN A 193 5.83 -16.15 -7.01
N TRP A 194 7.15 -15.93 -6.87
CA TRP A 194 7.93 -15.01 -7.67
C TRP A 194 8.24 -15.61 -9.05
N ARG A 195 7.23 -15.70 -9.91
CA ARG A 195 7.40 -16.15 -11.29
C ARG A 195 7.17 -14.99 -12.25
N TRP A 196 8.09 -14.81 -13.18
CA TRP A 196 7.96 -13.89 -14.31
C TRP A 196 7.02 -14.50 -15.36
N SER A 197 5.77 -14.70 -14.99
CA SER A 197 4.70 -15.21 -15.82
C SER A 197 3.42 -14.45 -15.47
N TRP A 198 2.44 -14.48 -16.38
CA TRP A 198 1.15 -13.83 -16.16
C TRP A 198 0.49 -14.25 -14.86
N ASN A 199 0.48 -15.55 -14.57
CA ASN A 199 -0.06 -16.07 -13.31
C ASN A 199 0.77 -15.66 -12.08
N GLY A 200 2.11 -15.64 -12.21
CA GLY A 200 3.00 -15.22 -11.12
C GLY A 200 2.79 -13.77 -10.74
N PHE A 201 2.56 -12.88 -11.71
CA PHE A 201 2.25 -11.48 -11.47
C PHE A 201 1.04 -11.29 -10.54
N GLY A 202 0.02 -12.15 -10.65
CA GLY A 202 -1.13 -12.15 -9.76
C GLY A 202 -0.79 -12.30 -8.28
N HIS A 203 0.33 -12.93 -7.94
CA HIS A 203 0.76 -13.16 -6.56
C HIS A 203 1.60 -12.01 -5.98
N TRP A 204 2.57 -11.48 -6.74
CA TRP A 204 3.52 -10.49 -6.22
C TRP A 204 3.22 -9.04 -6.66
N GLY A 205 2.52 -8.86 -7.79
CA GLY A 205 2.32 -7.55 -8.39
C GLY A 205 1.63 -6.55 -7.48
N GLY A 206 0.62 -6.98 -6.73
CA GLY A 206 -0.09 -6.14 -5.77
C GLY A 206 0.80 -5.64 -4.64
N ALA A 207 1.61 -6.53 -4.05
CA ALA A 207 2.51 -6.16 -2.95
C ALA A 207 3.57 -5.14 -3.40
N VAL A 208 4.20 -5.39 -4.56
CA VAL A 208 5.19 -4.47 -5.14
C VAL A 208 4.55 -3.12 -5.47
N TYR A 209 3.38 -3.13 -6.08
CA TYR A 209 2.64 -1.91 -6.41
C TYR A 209 2.35 -1.06 -5.15
N VAL A 210 1.79 -1.65 -4.09
CA VAL A 210 1.48 -0.94 -2.84
C VAL A 210 2.75 -0.33 -2.23
N ALA A 211 3.87 -1.06 -2.22
CA ALA A 211 5.15 -0.54 -1.77
C ALA A 211 5.58 0.68 -2.59
N LEU A 212 5.50 0.60 -3.93
CA LEU A 212 5.91 1.67 -4.84
C LEU A 212 5.03 2.92 -4.71
N VAL A 213 3.70 2.77 -4.62
CA VAL A 213 2.77 3.91 -4.47
C VAL A 213 3.01 4.64 -3.16
N ASN A 214 3.09 3.93 -2.04
CA ASN A 214 3.34 4.55 -0.74
C ASN A 214 4.73 5.23 -0.70
N LEU A 215 5.74 4.60 -1.31
CA LEU A 215 7.07 5.20 -1.44
C LEU A 215 7.05 6.46 -2.31
N ALA A 216 6.33 6.44 -3.44
CA ALA A 216 6.20 7.58 -4.33
C ALA A 216 5.52 8.77 -3.64
N VAL A 217 4.43 8.53 -2.87
CA VAL A 217 3.79 9.59 -2.08
C VAL A 217 4.73 10.13 -1.02
N SER A 218 5.39 9.26 -0.23
CA SER A 218 6.38 9.67 0.77
C SER A 218 7.50 10.51 0.17
N ALA A 219 8.08 10.03 -0.92
CA ALA A 219 9.17 10.71 -1.61
C ALA A 219 8.73 12.07 -2.16
N SER A 220 7.53 12.16 -2.75
CA SER A 220 7.00 13.44 -3.27
C SER A 220 6.86 14.48 -2.15
N ILE A 221 6.38 14.10 -0.96
CA ILE A 221 6.27 15.01 0.18
C ILE A 221 7.66 15.52 0.59
N VAL A 222 8.63 14.62 0.74
CA VAL A 222 9.99 14.98 1.15
C VAL A 222 10.66 15.87 0.11
N LEU A 223 10.60 15.52 -1.17
CA LEU A 223 11.21 16.28 -2.26
C LEU A 223 10.63 17.69 -2.37
N VAL A 224 9.31 17.84 -2.28
CA VAL A 224 8.66 19.16 -2.34
C VAL A 224 9.02 20.00 -1.10
N ARG A 225 9.10 19.40 0.09
CA ARG A 225 9.54 20.12 1.29
C ARG A 225 11.00 20.58 1.17
N LEU A 226 11.90 19.73 0.67
CA LEU A 226 13.30 20.08 0.46
C LEU A 226 13.48 21.17 -0.60
N SER A 227 12.75 21.09 -1.71
CA SER A 227 12.83 22.11 -2.77
C SER A 227 12.37 23.50 -2.29
N ARG A 228 11.39 23.55 -1.39
CA ARG A 228 10.90 24.80 -0.80
C ARG A 228 11.77 25.33 0.34
N ALA A 229 12.51 24.45 1.01
CA ALA A 229 13.45 24.82 2.06
C ALA A 229 14.81 25.31 1.49
N ALA A 230 15.11 25.00 0.22
CA ALA A 230 16.34 25.46 -0.42
C ALA A 230 16.32 26.98 -0.52
N PRO A 231 17.36 27.69 -0.03
CA PRO A 231 17.45 29.13 -0.16
C PRO A 231 17.40 29.51 -1.65
N ALA A 232 16.68 30.60 -1.97
CA ALA A 232 16.70 31.16 -3.30
C ALA A 232 18.17 31.34 -3.71
N ARG A 233 18.59 30.69 -4.79
CA ARG A 233 19.96 30.93 -5.32
C ARG A 233 20.01 32.39 -5.71
N MET A 234 20.86 33.16 -5.03
CA MET A 234 21.27 34.48 -5.52
C MET A 234 21.87 34.27 -6.91
N ASP A 235 21.34 34.99 -7.90
CA ASP A 235 21.96 35.06 -9.20
C ASP A 235 23.38 35.68 -9.08
N ALA A 236 24.19 35.52 -10.10
CA ALA A 236 25.56 36.00 -10.10
C ALA A 236 25.66 37.56 -9.92
N ASP A 237 24.51 38.24 -10.03
CA ASP A 237 24.36 39.72 -9.88
C ASP A 237 23.85 40.14 -8.49
N GLY A 238 23.71 39.21 -7.52
CA GLY A 238 23.27 39.50 -6.16
C GLY A 238 21.78 39.88 -6.02
N ARG A 239 20.95 39.54 -7.02
CA ARG A 239 19.49 39.75 -6.99
C ARG A 239 18.77 38.49 -6.51
N ILE A 240 17.76 38.68 -5.65
CA ILE A 240 16.86 37.62 -5.17
C ILE A 240 15.70 37.46 -6.16
#